data_3a1429b3bd063a4ac2e8edeeed542b5e
#
_entry.id   3a1429b3bd063a4ac2e8edeeed542b5e
#
_cell.length_a   1.000
_cell.length_b   1.000
_cell.length_c   1.000
_cell.angle_alpha   90.00
_cell.angle_beta   90.00
_cell.angle_gamma   90.00
#
_symmetry.space_group_name_H-M   'P 1'
#
loop_
_entity.id
_entity.type
_entity.pdbx_description
1 polymer ?
#
loop_
_entity_poly.entity_id
_entity_poly.type
_entity_poly.pdbx_seq_one_letter_code
_entity_poly.pdbx_strand_id
1 'polypeptide(L)'
;MRKTLRIFLCAALSASMMLTVPVWAQSADEKETTESNAVRQDLAGLKYDHSLELQYADQFSVDYYEDGYALITIAGDGQFLLVPEGKEAPEGLDSDIAVIKQPLDNIYLVATSAMDLFCALDGLDSISLSGTNADGWYIDEAKKALE
;
A
#
# COMPACT_ATOMS: atom_id res chain seq x y z
N MET A 1 30.45 62.41 26.02
CA MET A 1 29.69 62.96 27.15
C MET A 1 28.72 61.85 27.56
N ARG A 2 29.05 61.15 28.64
CA ARG A 2 28.42 61.24 29.98
C ARG A 2 26.97 60.74 29.88
N LYS A 3 26.65 59.63 30.43
CA LYS A 3 26.29 59.07 31.76
C LYS A 3 24.95 58.39 31.58
N THR A 4 24.49 57.35 32.17
CA THR A 4 24.74 56.66 33.43
C THR A 4 23.97 55.38 33.48
N LEU A 5 24.64 54.37 33.91
CA LEU A 5 24.21 53.14 34.55
C LEU A 5 23.13 53.38 35.65
N ARG A 6 22.05 52.62 35.63
CA ARG A 6 21.26 52.32 36.83
C ARG A 6 20.76 50.87 36.82
N ILE A 7 21.38 50.15 37.70
CA ILE A 7 21.03 48.84 38.20
C ILE A 7 19.74 48.97 39.04
N PHE A 8 18.74 48.12 38.78
CA PHE A 8 17.75 47.78 39.81
C PHE A 8 17.67 46.26 39.92
N LEU A 9 18.20 45.78 41.01
CA LEU A 9 18.13 44.44 41.57
C LEU A 9 16.78 44.34 42.31
N CYS A 10 15.88 43.46 41.88
CA CYS A 10 14.78 42.99 42.70
C CYS A 10 14.76 41.47 42.69
N ALA A 11 15.19 40.96 43.84
CA ALA A 11 15.03 39.56 44.22
C ALA A 11 13.54 39.32 44.53
N ALA A 12 12.95 38.34 43.89
CA ALA A 12 11.70 37.72 44.32
C ALA A 12 11.92 36.20 44.36
N LEU A 13 12.08 35.66 45.53
CA LEU A 13 11.97 34.22 45.82
C LEU A 13 10.55 33.77 45.47
N SER A 14 10.38 32.91 44.54
CA SER A 14 9.19 32.08 44.44
C SER A 14 9.63 30.61 44.46
N ALA A 15 9.29 29.95 45.57
CA ALA A 15 9.49 28.52 45.81
C ALA A 15 8.71 27.73 44.77
N SER A 16 9.44 27.12 43.79
CA SER A 16 8.87 26.19 42.84
C SER A 16 8.92 24.79 43.47
N MET A 17 7.75 24.35 43.91
CA MET A 17 7.52 22.98 44.38
C MET A 17 7.67 22.03 43.22
N MET A 18 8.80 21.33 43.11
CA MET A 18 9.00 20.22 42.19
C MET A 18 8.12 19.06 42.59
N LEU A 19 7.00 18.88 41.94
CA LEU A 19 6.27 17.62 41.88
C LEU A 19 7.04 16.70 40.93
N THR A 20 7.89 15.87 41.44
CA THR A 20 8.48 14.75 40.72
C THR A 20 7.42 13.69 40.51
N VAL A 21 6.80 13.67 39.32
CA VAL A 21 6.01 12.53 38.88
C VAL A 21 6.97 11.42 38.46
N PRO A 22 6.84 10.17 38.98
CA PRO A 22 7.72 9.09 38.60
C PRO A 22 7.47 8.71 37.11
N VAL A 23 8.51 8.78 36.29
CA VAL A 23 8.56 8.51 34.86
C VAL A 23 8.27 7.06 34.45
N TRP A 24 7.98 6.16 35.39
CA TRP A 24 7.76 4.75 35.07
C TRP A 24 6.28 4.35 34.85
N ALA A 25 5.36 5.30 34.85
CA ALA A 25 3.93 5.02 34.67
C ALA A 25 3.40 5.42 33.28
N GLN A 26 4.26 5.51 32.27
CA GLN A 26 3.86 5.83 30.89
C GLN A 26 4.50 4.87 29.91
N SER A 27 4.23 3.58 30.15
CA SER A 27 4.39 2.52 29.17
C SER A 27 3.07 1.75 29.14
N ALA A 28 2.03 2.42 28.72
CA ALA A 28 0.85 1.77 28.20
C ALA A 28 0.88 2.04 26.70
N ASP A 29 1.06 0.98 25.95
CA ASP A 29 0.84 0.84 24.52
C ASP A 29 -0.24 1.77 24.00
N GLU A 30 0.14 2.93 23.56
CA GLU A 30 -0.53 3.62 22.47
C GLU A 30 0.18 3.16 21.21
N LYS A 31 -0.19 1.96 20.75
CA LYS A 31 -0.08 1.59 19.37
C LYS A 31 -0.99 2.57 18.65
N GLU A 32 -0.42 3.72 18.31
CA GLU A 32 -1.00 4.65 17.36
C GLU A 32 -1.14 3.87 16.07
N THR A 33 -2.31 3.24 15.92
CA THR A 33 -2.82 2.82 14.64
C THR A 33 -2.93 4.13 13.87
N THR A 34 -1.89 4.44 13.11
CA THR A 34 -2.00 5.42 12.04
C THR A 34 -2.94 4.79 11.04
N GLU A 35 -4.23 4.81 11.35
CA GLU A 35 -5.25 4.73 10.33
C GLU A 35 -4.97 5.92 9.43
N SER A 36 -4.32 5.64 8.32
CA SER A 36 -4.30 6.51 7.16
C SER A 36 -5.76 6.69 6.76
N ASN A 37 -6.41 7.65 7.38
CA ASN A 37 -7.70 8.19 6.99
C ASN A 37 -7.47 9.04 5.72
N ALA A 38 -6.82 8.44 4.71
CA ALA A 38 -6.93 8.94 3.36
C ALA A 38 -8.42 8.86 3.04
N VAL A 39 -9.05 10.01 2.92
CA VAL A 39 -10.42 10.12 2.43
C VAL A 39 -10.41 9.41 1.08
N ARG A 40 -10.88 8.16 1.07
CA ARG A 40 -10.97 7.35 -0.13
C ARG A 40 -11.98 8.03 -1.03
N GLN A 41 -11.51 8.45 -2.19
CA GLN A 41 -12.25 9.32 -3.10
C GLN A 41 -12.58 8.56 -4.37
N ASP A 42 -13.62 9.03 -5.05
CA ASP A 42 -13.89 8.65 -6.43
C ASP A 42 -12.64 8.90 -7.28
N LEU A 43 -12.34 7.99 -8.20
CA LEU A 43 -11.15 8.03 -9.06
C LEU A 43 -11.57 8.27 -10.50
N ALA A 44 -11.22 9.41 -11.08
CA ALA A 44 -11.50 9.72 -12.50
C ALA A 44 -12.96 9.42 -12.91
N GLY A 45 -13.92 9.71 -12.03
CA GLY A 45 -15.34 9.44 -12.23
C GLY A 45 -15.82 8.06 -11.82
N LEU A 46 -14.93 7.14 -11.47
CA LEU A 46 -15.30 5.87 -10.85
C LEU A 46 -15.70 6.11 -9.39
N LYS A 47 -16.83 5.57 -9.00
CA LYS A 47 -17.32 5.67 -7.61
C LYS A 47 -16.67 4.64 -6.73
N TYR A 48 -16.08 5.12 -5.61
CA TYR A 48 -15.52 4.24 -4.59
C TYR A 48 -16.62 3.38 -3.95
N ASP A 49 -16.34 2.09 -3.79
CA ASP A 49 -17.24 1.12 -3.14
C ASP A 49 -16.68 0.70 -1.77
N HIS A 50 -15.60 -0.05 -1.74
CA HIS A 50 -14.96 -0.52 -0.52
C HIS A 50 -13.47 -0.78 -0.73
N SER A 51 -12.75 -1.09 0.36
CA SER A 51 -11.36 -1.54 0.31
C SER A 51 -11.23 -2.97 0.81
N LEU A 52 -10.22 -3.66 0.30
CA LEU A 52 -9.83 -4.96 0.81
C LEU A 52 -9.35 -4.83 2.26
N GLU A 53 -9.98 -5.56 3.19
CA GLU A 53 -9.50 -5.64 4.56
C GLU A 53 -8.29 -6.58 4.64
N LEU A 54 -7.13 -6.04 5.00
CA LEU A 54 -5.90 -6.79 5.16
C LEU A 54 -5.61 -6.98 6.65
N GLN A 55 -5.37 -8.22 7.06
CA GLN A 55 -5.09 -8.54 8.47
C GLN A 55 -3.61 -8.44 8.84
N TYR A 56 -2.72 -8.70 7.88
CA TYR A 56 -1.29 -8.83 8.14
C TYR A 56 -0.42 -8.04 7.16
N ALA A 57 -0.88 -7.85 5.93
CA ALA A 57 -0.14 -7.13 4.91
C ALA A 57 -0.39 -5.62 5.05
N ASP A 58 0.68 -4.83 5.00
CA ASP A 58 0.67 -3.37 5.12
C ASP A 58 1.42 -2.68 3.96
N GLN A 59 1.97 -3.48 3.03
CA GLN A 59 2.76 -2.95 1.92
C GLN A 59 1.94 -2.69 0.66
N PHE A 60 0.66 -3.03 0.65
CA PHE A 60 -0.26 -2.71 -0.43
C PHE A 60 -1.67 -2.46 0.07
N SER A 61 -2.48 -1.82 -0.75
CA SER A 61 -3.93 -1.72 -0.56
C SER A 61 -4.67 -1.99 -1.87
N VAL A 62 -5.93 -2.39 -1.77
CA VAL A 62 -6.82 -2.54 -2.92
C VAL A 62 -8.11 -1.81 -2.62
N ASP A 63 -8.43 -0.83 -3.45
CA ASP A 63 -9.66 -0.07 -3.39
C ASP A 63 -10.56 -0.49 -4.57
N TYR A 64 -11.76 -0.95 -4.26
CA TYR A 64 -12.75 -1.36 -5.25
C TYR A 64 -13.68 -0.20 -5.58
N TYR A 65 -14.07 -0.15 -6.85
CA TYR A 65 -14.99 0.85 -7.40
C TYR A 65 -16.18 0.18 -8.05
N GLU A 66 -17.25 0.95 -8.26
CA GLU A 66 -18.41 0.47 -9.03
C GLU A 66 -18.00 -0.14 -10.37
N ASP A 67 -18.83 -1.02 -10.91
CA ASP A 67 -18.59 -1.72 -12.19
C ASP A 67 -17.37 -2.67 -12.20
N GLY A 68 -16.80 -3.00 -11.05
CA GLY A 68 -15.75 -4.00 -10.89
C GLY A 68 -14.32 -3.51 -11.11
N TYR A 69 -14.10 -2.19 -11.20
CA TYR A 69 -12.74 -1.66 -11.22
C TYR A 69 -12.05 -1.81 -9.87
N ALA A 70 -10.73 -1.97 -9.87
CA ALA A 70 -9.95 -2.04 -8.64
C ALA A 70 -8.62 -1.29 -8.79
N LEU A 71 -8.27 -0.45 -7.82
CA LEU A 71 -6.98 0.22 -7.74
C LEU A 71 -6.11 -0.50 -6.73
N ILE A 72 -4.99 -1.05 -7.18
CA ILE A 72 -3.94 -1.62 -6.35
C ILE A 72 -2.89 -0.54 -6.13
N THR A 73 -2.60 -0.22 -4.87
CA THR A 73 -1.50 0.68 -4.49
C THR A 73 -0.43 -0.14 -3.78
N ILE A 74 0.80 -0.13 -4.30
CA ILE A 74 1.96 -0.83 -3.71
C ILE A 74 2.91 0.22 -3.13
N ALA A 75 3.21 0.10 -1.85
CA ALA A 75 4.07 1.04 -1.13
C ALA A 75 5.47 1.10 -1.76
N GLY A 76 5.85 2.31 -2.23
CA GLY A 76 7.17 2.54 -2.83
C GLY A 76 7.34 2.09 -4.28
N ASP A 77 6.29 1.51 -4.91
CA ASP A 77 6.36 1.03 -6.29
C ASP A 77 5.38 1.78 -7.22
N GLY A 78 4.11 1.87 -6.88
CA GLY A 78 3.15 2.61 -7.71
C GLY A 78 1.71 2.19 -7.54
N GLN A 79 0.88 2.65 -8.50
CA GLN A 79 -0.55 2.38 -8.54
C GLN A 79 -0.92 1.69 -9.86
N PHE A 80 -1.83 0.73 -9.77
CA PHE A 80 -2.26 -0.12 -10.88
C PHE A 80 -3.78 -0.20 -10.89
N LEU A 81 -4.42 0.32 -11.93
CA LEU A 81 -5.87 0.22 -12.12
C LEU A 81 -6.21 -1.04 -12.91
N LEU A 82 -6.88 -1.99 -12.26
CA LEU A 82 -7.50 -3.12 -12.96
C LEU A 82 -8.79 -2.66 -13.64
N VAL A 83 -8.84 -2.84 -14.94
CA VAL A 83 -10.01 -2.54 -15.77
C VAL A 83 -10.69 -3.85 -16.11
N PRO A 84 -11.98 -4.04 -15.77
CA PRO A 84 -12.71 -5.26 -16.07
C PRO A 84 -12.81 -5.56 -17.56
N GLU A 85 -13.00 -6.82 -17.90
CA GLU A 85 -13.24 -7.24 -19.28
C GLU A 85 -14.42 -6.48 -19.91
N GLY A 86 -14.22 -6.00 -21.14
CA GLY A 86 -15.23 -5.24 -21.89
C GLY A 86 -15.43 -3.79 -21.41
N LYS A 87 -14.66 -3.33 -20.43
CA LYS A 87 -14.66 -1.94 -19.99
C LYS A 87 -13.46 -1.17 -20.54
N GLU A 88 -13.55 0.16 -20.55
CA GLU A 88 -12.45 1.04 -20.89
C GLU A 88 -11.89 1.75 -19.66
N ALA A 89 -10.60 2.13 -19.71
CA ALA A 89 -10.02 2.96 -18.67
C ALA A 89 -10.75 4.32 -18.61
N PRO A 90 -10.99 4.88 -17.41
CA PRO A 90 -11.65 6.17 -17.28
C PRO A 90 -10.82 7.30 -17.90
N GLU A 91 -11.51 8.29 -18.48
CA GLU A 91 -10.84 9.51 -18.94
C GLU A 91 -10.36 10.35 -17.74
N GLY A 92 -9.20 10.98 -17.88
CA GLY A 92 -8.64 11.83 -16.81
C GLY A 92 -7.98 11.06 -15.66
N LEU A 93 -7.65 9.79 -15.88
CA LEU A 93 -6.80 9.02 -14.95
C LEU A 93 -5.42 9.67 -14.87
N ASP A 94 -4.83 9.71 -13.67
CA ASP A 94 -3.47 10.19 -13.48
C ASP A 94 -2.48 9.35 -14.31
N SER A 95 -1.54 10.01 -14.97
CA SER A 95 -0.51 9.38 -15.83
C SER A 95 0.40 8.41 -15.07
N ASP A 96 0.49 8.54 -13.75
CA ASP A 96 1.31 7.70 -12.89
C ASP A 96 0.61 6.38 -12.50
N ILE A 97 -0.66 6.23 -12.84
CA ILE A 97 -1.43 5.01 -12.64
C ILE A 97 -1.30 4.11 -13.87
N ALA A 98 -0.69 2.95 -13.69
CA ALA A 98 -0.60 1.95 -14.74
C ALA A 98 -1.96 1.24 -14.94
N VAL A 99 -2.41 1.12 -16.18
CA VAL A 99 -3.67 0.44 -16.52
C VAL A 99 -3.42 -1.01 -16.87
N ILE A 100 -4.12 -1.92 -16.20
CA ILE A 100 -4.10 -3.37 -16.46
C ILE A 100 -5.50 -3.80 -16.88
N LYS A 101 -5.67 -4.17 -18.15
CA LYS A 101 -6.95 -4.64 -18.70
C LYS A 101 -7.10 -6.16 -18.49
N GLN A 102 -8.29 -6.58 -18.06
CA GLN A 102 -8.65 -7.99 -17.96
C GLN A 102 -9.34 -8.47 -19.26
N PRO A 103 -9.25 -9.79 -19.60
CA PRO A 103 -8.52 -10.84 -18.91
C PRO A 103 -6.99 -10.72 -19.05
N LEU A 104 -6.26 -11.26 -18.06
CA LEU A 104 -4.80 -11.40 -18.13
C LEU A 104 -4.47 -12.78 -18.73
N ASP A 105 -4.38 -12.83 -20.04
CA ASP A 105 -4.22 -14.07 -20.81
C ASP A 105 -2.87 -14.18 -21.55
N ASN A 106 -1.95 -13.24 -21.28
CA ASN A 106 -0.66 -13.18 -21.98
C ASN A 106 0.47 -12.81 -21.02
N ILE A 107 0.63 -13.63 -19.97
CA ILE A 107 1.59 -13.36 -18.90
C ILE A 107 2.95 -13.98 -19.23
N TYR A 108 4.03 -13.21 -19.08
CA TYR A 108 5.39 -13.71 -19.05
C TYR A 108 5.83 -13.94 -17.60
N LEU A 109 5.86 -15.20 -17.16
CA LEU A 109 6.24 -15.59 -15.82
C LEU A 109 7.75 -15.85 -15.73
N VAL A 110 8.48 -14.99 -15.01
CA VAL A 110 9.92 -15.11 -14.79
C VAL A 110 10.22 -15.63 -13.39
N ALA A 111 9.48 -15.15 -12.38
CA ALA A 111 9.71 -15.49 -10.99
C ALA A 111 9.20 -16.90 -10.66
N THR A 112 10.12 -17.81 -10.33
CA THR A 112 9.77 -19.20 -9.99
C THR A 112 8.87 -19.29 -8.77
N SER A 113 9.00 -18.38 -7.80
CA SER A 113 8.16 -18.31 -6.60
C SER A 113 6.69 -17.95 -6.89
N ALA A 114 6.40 -17.37 -8.05
CA ALA A 114 5.03 -17.02 -8.42
C ALA A 114 4.27 -18.20 -9.04
N MET A 115 4.96 -19.23 -9.55
CA MET A 115 4.31 -20.37 -10.20
C MET A 115 3.33 -21.11 -9.27
N ASP A 116 3.70 -21.28 -8.00
CA ASP A 116 2.85 -21.92 -6.99
C ASP A 116 1.52 -21.17 -6.79
N LEU A 117 1.57 -19.84 -6.86
CA LEU A 117 0.37 -18.98 -6.78
C LEU A 117 -0.53 -19.18 -8.01
N PHE A 118 0.04 -19.29 -9.20
CA PHE A 118 -0.72 -19.59 -10.43
C PHE A 118 -1.37 -20.95 -10.37
N CYS A 119 -0.69 -21.97 -9.86
CA CYS A 119 -1.27 -23.30 -9.62
C CYS A 119 -2.43 -23.20 -8.60
N ALA A 120 -2.22 -22.52 -7.48
CA ALA A 120 -3.23 -22.38 -6.43
C ALA A 120 -4.49 -21.62 -6.89
N LEU A 121 -4.37 -20.72 -7.86
CA LEU A 121 -5.46 -19.94 -8.43
C LEU A 121 -6.09 -20.56 -9.69
N ASP A 122 -5.62 -21.74 -10.12
CA ASP A 122 -6.01 -22.37 -11.40
C ASP A 122 -5.78 -21.44 -12.60
N GLY A 123 -4.68 -20.65 -12.53
CA GLY A 123 -4.36 -19.58 -13.47
C GLY A 123 -3.25 -19.92 -14.47
N LEU A 124 -2.86 -21.18 -14.62
CA LEU A 124 -1.75 -21.59 -15.50
C LEU A 124 -2.01 -21.26 -16.97
N ASP A 125 -3.25 -21.32 -17.41
CA ASP A 125 -3.65 -21.02 -18.80
C ASP A 125 -3.41 -19.54 -19.18
N SER A 126 -3.24 -18.65 -18.21
CA SER A 126 -2.92 -17.24 -18.45
C SER A 126 -1.43 -17.00 -18.75
N ILE A 127 -0.57 -18.00 -18.54
CA ILE A 127 0.87 -17.91 -18.76
C ILE A 127 1.18 -18.26 -20.21
N SER A 128 1.60 -17.28 -21.01
CA SER A 128 1.99 -17.49 -22.41
C SER A 128 3.47 -17.78 -22.56
N LEU A 129 4.29 -17.27 -21.67
CA LEU A 129 5.74 -17.45 -21.69
C LEU A 129 6.29 -17.67 -20.28
N SER A 130 7.30 -18.52 -20.17
CA SER A 130 8.01 -18.78 -18.92
C SER A 130 9.51 -18.50 -19.09
N GLY A 131 10.12 -17.91 -18.06
CA GLY A 131 11.57 -17.74 -17.98
C GLY A 131 12.32 -19.04 -17.66
N THR A 132 11.60 -20.12 -17.33
CA THR A 132 12.13 -21.46 -17.01
C THR A 132 11.48 -22.46 -17.96
N ASN A 133 12.29 -23.33 -18.58
CA ASN A 133 11.77 -24.40 -19.42
C ASN A 133 10.89 -25.36 -18.61
N ALA A 134 9.96 -26.05 -19.27
CA ALA A 134 9.04 -26.99 -18.63
C ALA A 134 9.77 -28.00 -17.72
N ASP A 135 10.86 -28.60 -18.18
CA ASP A 135 11.67 -29.57 -17.42
C ASP A 135 12.31 -28.96 -16.14
N GLY A 136 12.47 -27.64 -16.08
CA GLY A 136 13.08 -26.96 -14.95
C GLY A 136 12.13 -26.73 -13.79
N TRP A 137 10.83 -26.97 -13.93
CA TRP A 137 9.85 -26.83 -12.87
C TRP A 137 9.79 -28.09 -11.99
N TYR A 138 9.51 -27.88 -10.70
CA TYR A 138 9.31 -29.01 -9.74
C TYR A 138 7.83 -29.37 -9.60
N ILE A 139 6.92 -28.48 -9.98
CA ILE A 139 5.46 -28.69 -9.91
C ILE A 139 5.01 -29.38 -11.17
N ASP A 140 4.45 -30.60 -11.07
CA ASP A 140 4.06 -31.41 -12.22
C ASP A 140 2.97 -30.77 -13.09
N GLU A 141 2.05 -30.02 -12.46
CA GLU A 141 1.01 -29.26 -13.15
C GLU A 141 1.59 -28.15 -14.02
N ALA A 142 2.61 -27.43 -13.50
CA ALA A 142 3.31 -26.39 -14.24
C ALA A 142 4.09 -26.96 -15.43
N LYS A 143 4.78 -28.12 -15.26
CA LYS A 143 5.45 -28.80 -16.37
C LYS A 143 4.48 -29.12 -17.50
N LYS A 144 3.36 -29.73 -17.15
CA LYS A 144 2.34 -30.13 -18.12
C LYS A 144 1.69 -28.95 -18.84
N ALA A 145 1.52 -27.84 -18.15
CA ALA A 145 0.92 -26.64 -18.76
C ALA A 145 1.87 -25.91 -19.71
N LEU A 146 3.19 -26.11 -19.57
CA LEU A 146 4.23 -25.42 -20.34
C LEU A 146 4.88 -26.32 -21.42
N GLU A 147 4.44 -27.57 -21.59
CA GLU A 147 4.81 -28.47 -22.68
C GLU A 147 4.08 -28.12 -23.99
#